data_592cb74a3b9c467c12f483d7821438c4
#
_entry.id   592cb74a3b9c467c12f483d7821438c4
#
_cell.length_a   1.000
_cell.length_b   1.000
_cell.length_c   1.000
_cell.angle_alpha   90.00
_cell.angle_beta   90.00
_cell.angle_gamma   90.00
#
_symmetry.space_group_name_H-M   'P 1'
#
loop_
_entity.id
_entity.type
_entity.pdbx_description
1 polymer ?
#
loop_
_entity_poly.entity_id
_entity_poly.type
_entity_poly.pdbx_seq_one_letter_code
_entity_poly.pdbx_strand_id
1 'polypeptide(L)'
;SRIIHPDEKVNTIIKEFNRTITFYENRLPVTLPPISRVAVDKFRDVPDRETYNDTIFSVLEKIKPGQLEKVVISRSHHVKVGKDFSVISAMQVLRNAYSNCTSFFFSLPEKGTFFGCTPERLIRLKNGYIQTEALAGTIARGNNMEEDRILGEKLLESHKEREEHNLVMEQIIRKLEPIIPNIKCPKSPQILKLKNVQHLQTPISGELENDEQILDLVERLHPTSAVAGTPTDKAMQVIGEMEGHDRGWYSGPIGWINGRGDGEFYVALRSALVKDEEAHVFAGGGIVSESHPDTEWEETELKLQPIISALSGGQI
;
A
#
# COMPACT_ATOMS: atom_id res chain seq x y z
N SER A 1 -1.91 9.36 21.66
CA SER A 1 -3.18 8.61 21.78
C SER A 1 -3.58 8.53 23.24
N ARG A 2 -4.88 8.59 23.50
CA ARG A 2 -5.47 8.48 24.82
C ARG A 2 -6.69 7.56 24.75
N ILE A 3 -6.86 6.70 25.75
CA ILE A 3 -8.11 5.96 25.95
C ILE A 3 -9.09 6.87 26.69
N ILE A 4 -10.30 7.02 26.16
CA ILE A 4 -11.39 7.76 26.78
C ILE A 4 -12.33 6.77 27.43
N HIS A 5 -12.57 6.92 28.74
CA HIS A 5 -13.51 6.07 29.46
C HIS A 5 -14.92 6.66 29.43
N PRO A 6 -15.99 5.79 29.43
CA PRO A 6 -17.37 6.24 29.31
C PRO A 6 -17.86 7.23 30.38
N ASP A 7 -17.23 7.25 31.53
CA ASP A 7 -17.54 8.10 32.69
C ASP A 7 -16.80 9.44 32.70
N GLU A 8 -15.89 9.66 31.74
CA GLU A 8 -15.15 10.92 31.66
C GLU A 8 -16.01 12.08 31.14
N LYS A 9 -15.87 13.25 31.79
CA LYS A 9 -16.60 14.44 31.37
C LYS A 9 -16.03 15.01 30.06
N VAL A 10 -16.88 15.18 29.06
CA VAL A 10 -16.53 15.71 27.73
C VAL A 10 -15.69 17.00 27.82
N ASN A 11 -16.07 17.94 28.70
CA ASN A 11 -15.32 19.20 28.85
C ASN A 11 -13.89 18.99 29.38
N THR A 12 -13.63 17.96 30.18
CA THR A 12 -12.28 17.61 30.64
C THR A 12 -11.45 17.09 29.49
N ILE A 13 -12.04 16.20 28.68
CA ILE A 13 -11.41 15.64 27.48
C ILE A 13 -11.04 16.75 26.49
N ILE A 14 -11.98 17.64 26.17
CA ILE A 14 -11.75 18.78 25.26
C ILE A 14 -10.63 19.67 25.78
N LYS A 15 -10.62 19.99 27.10
CA LYS A 15 -9.60 20.85 27.69
C LYS A 15 -8.20 20.23 27.61
N GLU A 16 -8.07 18.93 27.85
CA GLU A 16 -6.79 18.22 27.73
C GLU A 16 -6.33 18.11 26.26
N PHE A 17 -7.26 17.84 25.34
CA PHE A 17 -6.97 17.83 23.90
C PHE A 17 -6.44 19.20 23.43
N ASN A 18 -7.14 20.27 23.75
CA ASN A 18 -6.72 21.63 23.40
C ASN A 18 -5.35 21.98 24.03
N ARG A 19 -5.10 21.58 25.28
CA ARG A 19 -3.79 21.76 25.91
C ARG A 19 -2.68 21.01 25.17
N THR A 20 -2.97 19.79 24.72
CA THR A 20 -2.03 18.98 23.94
C THR A 20 -1.76 19.60 22.58
N ILE A 21 -2.81 20.06 21.87
CA ILE A 21 -2.67 20.75 20.59
C ILE A 21 -1.82 22.01 20.74
N THR A 22 -2.15 22.89 21.69
CA THR A 22 -1.38 24.11 21.95
C THR A 22 0.07 23.83 22.33
N PHE A 23 0.33 22.74 23.08
CA PHE A 23 1.68 22.33 23.40
C PHE A 23 2.50 21.99 22.15
N TYR A 24 1.91 21.32 21.17
CA TYR A 24 2.59 20.97 19.91
C TYR A 24 2.67 22.18 18.97
N GLU A 25 1.61 22.98 18.84
CA GLU A 25 1.58 24.19 18.01
C GLU A 25 2.68 25.19 18.40
N ASN A 26 2.90 25.38 19.69
CA ASN A 26 3.96 26.26 20.22
C ASN A 26 5.39 25.72 19.99
N ARG A 27 5.52 24.48 19.54
CA ARG A 27 6.82 23.84 19.22
C ARG A 27 7.07 23.70 17.71
N LEU A 28 6.14 24.15 16.89
CA LEU A 28 6.32 24.24 15.45
C LEU A 28 6.77 25.66 15.08
N PRO A 29 7.67 25.82 14.08
CA PRO A 29 8.22 24.74 13.27
C PRO A 29 9.41 24.05 13.97
N VAL A 30 9.31 22.75 14.11
CA VAL A 30 10.48 21.94 14.44
C VAL A 30 11.36 21.91 13.19
N THR A 31 12.58 22.37 13.28
CA THR A 31 13.57 22.11 12.22
C THR A 31 13.77 20.62 12.16
N LEU A 32 13.39 20.01 11.03
CA LEU A 32 13.63 18.59 10.85
C LEU A 32 15.14 18.31 10.89
N PRO A 33 15.57 17.21 11.53
CA PRO A 33 16.99 16.87 11.53
C PRO A 33 17.48 16.67 10.09
N PRO A 34 18.76 16.88 9.82
CA PRO A 34 19.32 16.53 8.52
C PRO A 34 19.10 15.05 8.23
N ILE A 35 18.93 14.71 6.96
CA ILE A 35 18.77 13.33 6.54
C ILE A 35 20.04 12.55 6.90
N SER A 36 19.89 11.57 7.79
CA SER A 36 20.97 10.67 8.17
C SER A 36 21.24 9.67 7.04
N ARG A 37 22.50 9.57 6.63
CA ARG A 37 22.95 8.55 5.69
C ARG A 37 23.57 7.43 6.49
N VAL A 38 22.94 6.25 6.43
CA VAL A 38 23.40 5.07 7.14
C VAL A 38 23.66 3.94 6.15
N ALA A 39 24.66 3.14 6.45
CA ALA A 39 24.85 1.89 5.70
C ALA A 39 23.69 0.96 5.97
N VAL A 40 23.21 0.34 4.91
CA VAL A 40 22.16 -0.66 4.96
C VAL A 40 22.75 -1.94 4.37
N ASP A 41 22.87 -2.96 5.21
CA ASP A 41 23.39 -4.25 4.79
C ASP A 41 22.22 -5.18 4.48
N LYS A 42 22.21 -5.74 3.26
CA LYS A 42 21.25 -6.78 2.91
C LYS A 42 21.51 -7.98 3.82
N PHE A 43 20.45 -8.44 4.46
CA PHE A 43 20.53 -9.55 5.37
C PHE A 43 19.96 -10.85 4.73
N ARG A 44 18.69 -10.83 4.31
CA ARG A 44 18.06 -11.97 3.62
C ARG A 44 16.73 -11.60 3.00
N ASP A 45 16.32 -12.39 2.01
CA ASP A 45 14.94 -12.43 1.51
C ASP A 45 14.15 -13.53 2.24
N VAL A 46 12.86 -13.29 2.51
CA VAL A 46 11.96 -14.26 3.13
C VAL A 46 10.63 -14.26 2.35
N PRO A 47 10.32 -15.32 1.61
CA PRO A 47 11.24 -16.43 1.28
C PRO A 47 12.40 -15.97 0.38
N ASP A 48 13.41 -16.82 0.23
CA ASP A 48 14.45 -16.63 -0.78
C ASP A 48 13.90 -16.81 -2.20
N ARG A 49 14.70 -16.46 -3.22
CA ARG A 49 14.26 -16.45 -4.62
C ARG A 49 13.79 -17.82 -5.11
N GLU A 50 14.50 -18.89 -4.75
CA GLU A 50 14.15 -20.24 -5.17
C GLU A 50 12.79 -20.66 -4.59
N THR A 51 12.61 -20.51 -3.29
CA THR A 51 11.34 -20.79 -2.59
C THR A 51 10.20 -19.91 -3.10
N TYR A 52 10.48 -18.62 -3.38
CA TYR A 52 9.46 -17.72 -3.97
C TYR A 52 9.03 -18.21 -5.35
N ASN A 53 9.97 -18.56 -6.22
CA ASN A 53 9.68 -19.05 -7.56
C ASN A 53 8.86 -20.35 -7.52
N ASP A 54 9.21 -21.28 -6.63
CA ASP A 54 8.45 -22.54 -6.43
C ASP A 54 7.03 -22.26 -5.94
N THR A 55 6.87 -21.28 -5.07
CA THR A 55 5.56 -20.82 -4.62
C THR A 55 4.74 -20.28 -5.79
N ILE A 56 5.34 -19.45 -6.66
CA ILE A 56 4.64 -18.91 -7.84
C ILE A 56 4.22 -20.04 -8.79
N PHE A 57 5.10 -21.02 -9.07
CA PHE A 57 4.72 -22.19 -9.89
C PHE A 57 3.52 -22.94 -9.28
N SER A 58 3.56 -23.18 -7.97
CA SER A 58 2.47 -23.87 -7.26
C SER A 58 1.15 -23.09 -7.28
N VAL A 59 1.22 -21.75 -7.23
CA VAL A 59 0.07 -20.86 -7.36
C VAL A 59 -0.49 -20.90 -8.78
N LEU A 60 0.35 -20.87 -9.81
CA LEU A 60 -0.07 -20.96 -11.21
C LEU A 60 -0.85 -22.24 -11.50
N GLU A 61 -0.49 -23.38 -10.89
CA GLU A 61 -1.25 -24.63 -11.00
C GLU A 61 -2.67 -24.54 -10.40
N LYS A 62 -2.87 -23.65 -9.42
CA LYS A 62 -4.19 -23.41 -8.77
C LYS A 62 -5.03 -22.39 -9.54
N ILE A 63 -4.42 -21.52 -10.34
CA ILE A 63 -5.13 -20.52 -11.13
C ILE A 63 -5.89 -21.21 -12.26
N LYS A 64 -7.22 -21.11 -12.21
CA LYS A 64 -8.15 -21.69 -13.21
C LYS A 64 -9.29 -20.72 -13.45
N PRO A 65 -9.68 -20.46 -14.70
CA PRO A 65 -10.80 -19.58 -15.02
C PRO A 65 -12.08 -19.94 -14.25
N GLY A 66 -12.73 -18.93 -13.67
CA GLY A 66 -13.94 -19.07 -12.88
C GLY A 66 -13.77 -19.72 -11.50
N GLN A 67 -12.55 -20.12 -11.12
CA GLN A 67 -12.26 -20.69 -9.81
C GLN A 67 -11.33 -19.81 -8.98
N LEU A 68 -10.15 -19.54 -9.47
CA LEU A 68 -9.15 -18.65 -8.92
C LEU A 68 -8.46 -17.96 -10.09
N GLU A 69 -8.56 -16.66 -10.19
CA GLU A 69 -8.11 -15.90 -11.36
C GLU A 69 -6.85 -15.08 -11.02
N LYS A 70 -6.72 -14.69 -9.76
CA LYS A 70 -5.58 -13.90 -9.27
C LYS A 70 -5.29 -14.22 -7.81
N VAL A 71 -4.00 -14.28 -7.45
CA VAL A 71 -3.52 -14.30 -6.05
C VAL A 71 -2.35 -13.33 -5.93
N VAL A 72 -2.31 -12.56 -4.86
CA VAL A 72 -1.14 -11.72 -4.56
C VAL A 72 -0.24 -12.47 -3.60
N ILE A 73 0.99 -12.75 -4.01
CA ILE A 73 2.01 -13.38 -3.18
C ILE A 73 3.02 -12.33 -2.75
N SER A 74 3.23 -12.23 -1.45
CA SER A 74 4.17 -11.29 -0.86
C SER A 74 5.46 -11.94 -0.39
N ARG A 75 6.49 -11.12 -0.22
CA ARG A 75 7.74 -11.48 0.45
C ARG A 75 8.27 -10.31 1.27
N SER A 76 9.15 -10.58 2.18
CA SER A 76 9.85 -9.57 2.94
C SER A 76 11.35 -9.61 2.67
N HIS A 77 11.95 -8.42 2.68
CA HIS A 77 13.39 -8.22 2.56
C HIS A 77 13.89 -7.70 3.90
N HIS A 78 14.70 -8.50 4.59
CA HIS A 78 15.24 -8.14 5.89
C HIS A 78 16.57 -7.43 5.69
N VAL A 79 16.71 -6.29 6.32
CA VAL A 79 17.91 -5.44 6.26
C VAL A 79 18.35 -5.07 7.65
N LYS A 80 19.66 -5.03 7.85
CA LYS A 80 20.24 -4.45 9.03
C LYS A 80 20.42 -2.95 8.83
N VAL A 81 19.87 -2.14 9.74
CA VAL A 81 20.05 -0.70 9.77
C VAL A 81 21.06 -0.34 10.87
N GLY A 82 21.85 0.70 10.65
CA GLY A 82 22.82 1.14 11.67
C GLY A 82 22.14 1.75 12.90
N LYS A 83 22.86 1.83 14.01
CA LYS A 83 22.37 2.41 15.29
C LYS A 83 21.89 3.86 15.17
N ASP A 84 22.45 4.59 14.21
CA ASP A 84 22.09 6.00 13.94
C ASP A 84 20.90 6.13 12.96
N PHE A 85 20.23 5.02 12.66
CA PHE A 85 19.05 5.06 11.79
C PHE A 85 17.91 5.87 12.41
N SER A 86 17.31 6.72 11.59
CA SER A 86 16.18 7.56 11.98
C SER A 86 15.00 7.37 11.05
N VAL A 87 13.87 6.89 11.59
CA VAL A 87 12.60 6.80 10.84
C VAL A 87 12.19 8.18 10.32
N ILE A 88 12.48 9.27 11.04
CA ILE A 88 12.15 10.63 10.59
C ILE A 88 12.96 10.97 9.34
N SER A 89 14.24 10.62 9.26
CA SER A 89 15.05 10.79 8.05
C SER A 89 14.51 9.96 6.89
N ALA A 90 14.15 8.70 7.12
CA ALA A 90 13.55 7.85 6.10
C ALA A 90 12.22 8.44 5.57
N MET A 91 11.37 8.95 6.47
CA MET A 91 10.13 9.63 6.09
C MET A 91 10.36 10.91 5.29
N GLN A 92 11.42 11.68 5.57
CA GLN A 92 11.79 12.85 4.78
C GLN A 92 12.17 12.43 3.35
N VAL A 93 12.99 11.38 3.20
CA VAL A 93 13.36 10.84 1.88
C VAL A 93 12.12 10.43 1.09
N LEU A 94 11.21 9.66 1.72
CA LEU A 94 9.98 9.22 1.07
C LEU A 94 9.10 10.39 0.63
N ARG A 95 8.84 11.36 1.51
CA ARG A 95 8.01 12.53 1.20
C ARG A 95 8.60 13.39 0.07
N ASN A 96 9.92 13.55 0.04
CA ASN A 96 10.60 14.33 -1.00
C ASN A 96 10.59 13.60 -2.36
N ALA A 97 10.74 12.27 -2.34
CA ALA A 97 10.86 11.48 -3.57
C ALA A 97 9.51 11.04 -4.16
N TYR A 98 8.46 10.91 -3.32
CA TYR A 98 7.15 10.34 -3.68
C TYR A 98 6.01 11.27 -3.26
N SER A 99 6.00 12.49 -3.79
CA SER A 99 5.00 13.52 -3.45
C SER A 99 3.55 13.13 -3.78
N ASN A 100 3.35 12.18 -4.71
CA ASN A 100 2.03 11.65 -5.10
C ASN A 100 1.58 10.45 -4.25
N CYS A 101 2.36 10.08 -3.24
CA CYS A 101 2.04 8.98 -2.33
C CYS A 101 1.70 9.52 -0.94
N THR A 102 0.89 8.76 -0.20
CA THR A 102 0.58 9.09 1.20
C THR A 102 1.59 8.44 2.12
N SER A 103 2.29 9.26 2.88
CA SER A 103 3.27 8.81 3.88
C SER A 103 2.59 8.58 5.23
N PHE A 104 2.95 7.50 5.89
CA PHE A 104 2.42 7.13 7.19
C PHE A 104 3.49 6.51 8.08
N PHE A 105 3.33 6.63 9.40
CA PHE A 105 4.07 5.84 10.36
C PHE A 105 3.29 5.62 11.66
N PHE A 106 3.51 4.48 12.28
CA PHE A 106 3.02 4.10 13.61
C PHE A 106 4.16 3.55 14.43
N SER A 107 4.44 4.17 15.54
CA SER A 107 5.43 3.70 16.49
C SER A 107 4.73 3.20 17.75
N LEU A 108 4.98 1.95 18.08
CA LEU A 108 4.49 1.34 19.31
C LEU A 108 5.69 0.93 20.18
N PRO A 109 5.68 1.30 21.47
CA PRO A 109 6.70 0.85 22.41
C PRO A 109 6.86 -0.68 22.32
N GLU A 110 8.11 -1.16 22.31
CA GLU A 110 8.48 -2.59 22.25
C GLU A 110 8.07 -3.37 20.99
N LYS A 111 7.19 -2.82 20.16
CA LYS A 111 6.74 -3.45 18.88
C LYS A 111 7.51 -2.95 17.67
N GLY A 112 8.18 -1.80 17.77
CA GLY A 112 8.88 -1.16 16.67
C GLY A 112 8.07 -0.06 15.99
N THR A 113 8.56 0.38 14.85
CA THR A 113 7.90 1.40 14.02
C THR A 113 7.58 0.86 12.65
N PHE A 114 6.29 0.85 12.32
CA PHE A 114 5.79 0.53 10.99
C PHE A 114 5.60 1.83 10.21
N PHE A 115 6.20 1.94 9.04
CA PHE A 115 6.12 3.15 8.23
C PHE A 115 6.13 2.82 6.74
N GLY A 116 5.69 3.78 5.92
CA GLY A 116 5.65 3.60 4.48
C GLY A 116 5.19 4.83 3.70
N CYS A 117 5.11 4.65 2.38
CA CYS A 117 4.66 5.66 1.44
C CYS A 117 3.87 5.00 0.31
N THR A 118 2.55 4.94 0.49
CA THR A 118 1.64 4.19 -0.39
C THR A 118 1.03 5.05 -1.48
N PRO A 119 0.98 4.59 -2.73
CA PRO A 119 0.22 5.23 -3.80
C PRO A 119 -1.27 4.83 -3.83
N GLU A 120 -1.68 3.78 -3.08
CA GLU A 120 -2.98 3.15 -3.25
C GLU A 120 -3.99 3.66 -2.22
N ARG A 121 -4.96 4.47 -2.69
CA ARG A 121 -6.12 4.88 -1.90
C ARG A 121 -7.17 3.76 -1.92
N LEU A 122 -7.45 3.20 -0.73
CA LEU A 122 -8.54 2.24 -0.58
C LEU A 122 -9.89 2.92 -0.73
N ILE A 123 -10.13 4.00 0.02
CA ILE A 123 -11.39 4.75 -0.01
C ILE A 123 -11.24 6.11 0.67
N ARG A 124 -11.89 7.11 0.12
CA ARG A 124 -12.14 8.40 0.76
C ARG A 124 -13.62 8.68 0.78
N LEU A 125 -14.15 9.05 1.92
CA LEU A 125 -15.51 9.56 2.10
C LEU A 125 -15.46 11.00 2.56
N LYS A 126 -16.15 11.88 1.83
CA LYS A 126 -16.29 13.29 2.20
C LYS A 126 -17.67 13.81 1.82
N ASN A 127 -18.48 14.19 2.83
CA ASN A 127 -19.83 14.69 2.63
C ASN A 127 -20.71 13.78 1.74
N GLY A 128 -20.69 12.48 1.98
CA GLY A 128 -21.44 11.49 1.19
C GLY A 128 -20.86 11.17 -0.18
N TYR A 129 -19.77 11.83 -0.60
CA TYR A 129 -19.09 11.54 -1.87
C TYR A 129 -17.87 10.64 -1.64
N ILE A 130 -17.83 9.51 -2.33
CA ILE A 130 -16.72 8.58 -2.26
C ILE A 130 -15.76 8.71 -3.44
N GLN A 131 -14.50 8.41 -3.16
CA GLN A 131 -13.44 8.27 -4.16
C GLN A 131 -12.57 7.08 -3.80
N THR A 132 -12.35 6.21 -4.75
CA THR A 132 -11.41 5.09 -4.70
C THR A 132 -10.74 4.96 -6.06
N GLU A 133 -9.87 3.97 -6.22
CA GLU A 133 -9.18 3.72 -7.47
C GLU A 133 -8.78 2.25 -7.59
N ALA A 134 -8.81 1.74 -8.80
CA ALA A 134 -8.12 0.50 -9.14
C ALA A 134 -6.67 0.85 -9.50
N LEU A 135 -5.71 0.22 -8.82
CA LEU A 135 -4.29 0.38 -9.05
C LEU A 135 -3.63 -1.00 -9.15
N ALA A 136 -3.28 -1.41 -10.36
CA ALA A 136 -2.62 -2.69 -10.62
C ALA A 136 -1.96 -2.65 -12.01
N GLY A 137 -1.09 -3.60 -12.29
CA GLY A 137 -0.22 -3.56 -13.46
C GLY A 137 0.99 -2.64 -13.22
N THR A 138 2.19 -3.12 -13.51
CA THR A 138 3.43 -2.42 -13.14
C THR A 138 4.48 -2.53 -14.25
N ILE A 139 5.17 -1.43 -14.53
CA ILE A 139 6.39 -1.43 -15.34
C ILE A 139 7.41 -0.44 -14.77
N ALA A 140 8.69 -0.67 -14.98
CA ALA A 140 9.74 0.24 -14.58
C ALA A 140 9.63 1.61 -15.28
N ARG A 141 10.24 2.65 -14.69
CA ARG A 141 10.46 3.93 -15.36
C ARG A 141 11.57 3.80 -16.41
N GLY A 142 11.48 4.59 -17.46
CA GLY A 142 12.55 4.75 -18.43
C GLY A 142 13.67 5.64 -17.92
N ASN A 143 14.89 5.44 -18.45
CA ASN A 143 16.07 6.26 -18.12
C ASN A 143 16.00 7.67 -18.70
N ASN A 144 15.13 7.90 -19.68
CA ASN A 144 14.87 9.17 -20.31
C ASN A 144 13.37 9.27 -20.69
N MET A 145 12.95 10.47 -21.12
CA MET A 145 11.53 10.76 -21.41
C MET A 145 10.95 9.87 -22.52
N GLU A 146 11.72 9.55 -23.55
CA GLU A 146 11.23 8.74 -24.68
C GLU A 146 11.08 7.26 -24.28
N GLU A 147 12.07 6.71 -23.61
CA GLU A 147 12.01 5.35 -23.06
C GLU A 147 10.84 5.21 -22.07
N ASP A 148 10.67 6.22 -21.19
CA ASP A 148 9.57 6.24 -20.22
C ASP A 148 8.19 6.28 -20.88
N ARG A 149 8.07 7.00 -22.02
CA ARG A 149 6.84 7.02 -22.83
C ARG A 149 6.57 5.65 -23.45
N ILE A 150 7.59 5.05 -24.08
CA ILE A 150 7.48 3.73 -24.72
C ILE A 150 7.09 2.66 -23.70
N LEU A 151 7.71 2.66 -22.52
CA LEU A 151 7.36 1.72 -21.46
C LEU A 151 5.91 1.93 -20.97
N GLY A 152 5.45 3.17 -20.85
CA GLY A 152 4.07 3.47 -20.49
C GLY A 152 3.07 2.97 -21.55
N GLU A 153 3.37 3.13 -22.84
CA GLU A 153 2.56 2.60 -23.93
C GLU A 153 2.52 1.08 -23.91
N LYS A 154 3.69 0.43 -23.70
CA LYS A 154 3.79 -1.02 -23.53
C LYS A 154 2.93 -1.52 -22.37
N LEU A 155 2.90 -0.80 -21.25
CA LEU A 155 2.06 -1.13 -20.09
C LEU A 155 0.57 -1.06 -20.44
N LEU A 156 0.14 0.00 -21.17
CA LEU A 156 -1.25 0.15 -21.61
C LEU A 156 -1.69 -0.93 -22.63
N GLU A 157 -0.76 -1.49 -23.41
CA GLU A 157 -1.03 -2.50 -24.42
C GLU A 157 -0.86 -3.94 -23.91
N SER A 158 -0.19 -4.13 -22.77
CA SER A 158 0.06 -5.45 -22.19
C SER A 158 -1.23 -6.15 -21.77
N HIS A 159 -1.49 -7.32 -22.38
CA HIS A 159 -2.68 -8.13 -22.06
C HIS A 159 -2.67 -8.55 -20.57
N LYS A 160 -1.54 -9.10 -20.09
CA LYS A 160 -1.34 -9.52 -18.69
C LYS A 160 -1.67 -8.39 -17.70
N GLU A 161 -1.05 -7.23 -17.90
CA GLU A 161 -1.19 -6.10 -16.97
C GLU A 161 -2.62 -5.52 -16.98
N ARG A 162 -3.26 -5.54 -18.13
CA ARG A 162 -4.66 -5.12 -18.28
C ARG A 162 -5.63 -6.11 -17.66
N GLU A 163 -5.38 -7.41 -17.81
CA GLU A 163 -6.19 -8.45 -17.15
C GLU A 163 -6.10 -8.31 -15.64
N GLU A 164 -4.89 -8.19 -15.08
CA GLU A 164 -4.69 -7.93 -13.66
C GLU A 164 -5.44 -6.68 -13.18
N HIS A 165 -5.33 -5.58 -13.92
CA HIS A 165 -5.99 -4.31 -13.58
C HIS A 165 -7.52 -4.42 -13.65
N ASN A 166 -8.07 -5.07 -14.66
CA ASN A 166 -9.50 -5.25 -14.83
C ASN A 166 -10.11 -6.06 -13.67
N LEU A 167 -9.46 -7.12 -13.22
CA LEU A 167 -9.91 -7.90 -12.06
C LEU A 167 -10.04 -7.03 -10.80
N VAL A 168 -9.11 -6.08 -10.58
CA VAL A 168 -9.19 -5.13 -9.46
C VAL A 168 -10.34 -4.17 -9.65
N MET A 169 -10.45 -3.55 -10.82
CA MET A 169 -11.49 -2.57 -11.15
C MET A 169 -12.89 -3.17 -11.00
N GLU A 170 -13.12 -4.34 -11.61
CA GLU A 170 -14.43 -5.02 -11.58
C GLU A 170 -14.83 -5.44 -10.16
N GLN A 171 -13.88 -5.90 -9.35
CA GLN A 171 -14.16 -6.21 -7.95
C GLN A 171 -14.61 -4.99 -7.17
N ILE A 172 -13.92 -3.86 -7.32
CA ILE A 172 -14.28 -2.60 -6.66
C ILE A 172 -15.67 -2.14 -7.08
N ILE A 173 -15.95 -2.12 -8.40
CA ILE A 173 -17.25 -1.73 -8.94
C ILE A 173 -18.36 -2.62 -8.38
N ARG A 174 -18.20 -3.94 -8.45
CA ARG A 174 -19.18 -4.92 -7.95
C ARG A 174 -19.52 -4.73 -6.47
N LYS A 175 -18.51 -4.37 -5.67
CA LYS A 175 -18.70 -4.11 -4.22
C LYS A 175 -19.40 -2.77 -3.96
N LEU A 176 -19.27 -1.79 -4.85
CA LEU A 176 -19.82 -0.44 -4.68
C LEU A 176 -21.17 -0.23 -5.37
N GLU A 177 -21.49 -0.95 -6.46
CA GLU A 177 -22.76 -0.84 -7.19
C GLU A 177 -24.02 -0.88 -6.30
N PRO A 178 -24.08 -1.73 -5.23
CA PRO A 178 -25.28 -1.78 -4.38
C PRO A 178 -25.54 -0.52 -3.56
N ILE A 179 -24.54 0.35 -3.41
CA ILE A 179 -24.61 1.54 -2.54
C ILE A 179 -24.37 2.86 -3.29
N ILE A 180 -23.97 2.77 -4.56
CA ILE A 180 -23.72 3.92 -5.43
C ILE A 180 -24.40 3.69 -6.78
N PRO A 181 -25.56 4.28 -7.03
CA PRO A 181 -26.31 4.05 -8.26
C PRO A 181 -25.62 4.57 -9.51
N ASN A 182 -24.86 5.65 -9.37
CA ASN A 182 -24.20 6.35 -10.47
C ASN A 182 -22.68 6.36 -10.29
N ILE A 183 -22.06 5.18 -10.40
CA ILE A 183 -20.59 5.06 -10.36
C ILE A 183 -19.98 5.75 -11.59
N LYS A 184 -19.07 6.67 -11.32
CA LYS A 184 -18.21 7.28 -12.33
C LYS A 184 -16.92 6.48 -12.42
N CYS A 185 -16.71 5.84 -13.56
CA CYS A 185 -15.53 5.03 -13.85
C CYS A 185 -15.14 5.21 -15.32
N PRO A 186 -13.93 5.70 -15.63
CA PRO A 186 -13.42 5.78 -16.99
C PRO A 186 -13.33 4.39 -17.66
N LYS A 187 -13.57 4.33 -18.98
CA LYS A 187 -13.51 3.07 -19.74
C LYS A 187 -12.08 2.52 -19.92
N SER A 188 -11.09 3.38 -19.79
CA SER A 188 -9.68 3.00 -19.97
C SER A 188 -8.84 3.51 -18.82
N PRO A 189 -7.86 2.72 -18.37
CA PRO A 189 -6.93 3.16 -17.36
C PRO A 189 -6.01 4.28 -17.88
N GLN A 190 -5.48 5.06 -16.96
CA GLN A 190 -4.41 6.02 -17.19
C GLN A 190 -3.11 5.52 -16.55
N ILE A 191 -1.98 6.13 -16.93
CA ILE A 191 -0.69 5.83 -16.33
C ILE A 191 -0.49 6.72 -15.10
N LEU A 192 -0.30 6.10 -13.95
CA LEU A 192 0.24 6.75 -12.75
C LEU A 192 1.75 6.58 -12.74
N LYS A 193 2.49 7.68 -12.88
CA LYS A 193 3.95 7.69 -12.82
C LYS A 193 4.42 7.96 -11.39
N LEU A 194 5.11 7.00 -10.81
CA LEU A 194 5.87 7.16 -9.58
C LEU A 194 7.37 7.37 -9.93
N LYS A 195 8.21 7.55 -8.92
CA LYS A 195 9.65 7.81 -9.15
C LYS A 195 10.35 6.64 -9.85
N ASN A 196 10.04 5.40 -9.49
CA ASN A 196 10.73 4.19 -9.97
C ASN A 196 9.88 3.25 -10.82
N VAL A 197 8.56 3.41 -10.82
CA VAL A 197 7.61 2.57 -11.58
C VAL A 197 6.49 3.39 -12.19
N GLN A 198 5.79 2.79 -13.16
CA GLN A 198 4.51 3.23 -13.69
C GLN A 198 3.46 2.17 -13.38
N HIS A 199 2.23 2.60 -13.06
CA HIS A 199 1.09 1.71 -12.81
C HIS A 199 -0.09 2.08 -13.71
N LEU A 200 -0.97 1.11 -13.99
CA LEU A 200 -2.31 1.41 -14.50
C LEU A 200 -3.19 1.87 -13.33
N GLN A 201 -3.92 2.95 -13.55
CA GLN A 201 -4.83 3.54 -12.57
C GLN A 201 -6.18 3.86 -13.21
N THR A 202 -7.27 3.46 -12.57
CA THR A 202 -8.63 3.86 -12.92
C THR A 202 -9.31 4.49 -11.72
N PRO A 203 -9.57 5.80 -11.73
CA PRO A 203 -10.32 6.46 -10.66
C PRO A 203 -11.79 6.05 -10.68
N ILE A 204 -12.36 5.76 -9.51
CA ILE A 204 -13.76 5.37 -9.31
C ILE A 204 -14.37 6.28 -8.27
N SER A 205 -15.56 6.83 -8.53
CA SER A 205 -16.21 7.74 -7.59
C SER A 205 -17.72 7.76 -7.75
N GLY A 206 -18.43 8.28 -6.76
CA GLY A 206 -19.87 8.50 -6.80
C GLY A 206 -20.42 8.98 -5.46
N GLU A 207 -21.72 9.22 -5.41
CA GLU A 207 -22.46 9.62 -4.22
C GLU A 207 -23.10 8.41 -3.56
N LEU A 208 -22.99 8.31 -2.24
CA LEU A 208 -23.68 7.29 -1.46
C LEU A 208 -25.18 7.60 -1.42
N GLU A 209 -26.01 6.58 -1.57
CA GLU A 209 -27.46 6.72 -1.30
C GLU A 209 -27.81 6.50 0.19
N ASN A 210 -26.94 5.84 0.93
CA ASN A 210 -27.16 5.39 2.29
C ASN A 210 -26.25 6.17 3.27
N ASP A 211 -26.55 6.06 4.57
CA ASP A 211 -25.75 6.64 5.66
C ASP A 211 -24.57 5.72 6.07
N GLU A 212 -23.95 5.01 5.11
CA GLU A 212 -22.78 4.18 5.39
C GLU A 212 -21.60 5.05 5.87
N GLN A 213 -20.90 4.56 6.88
CA GLN A 213 -19.73 5.22 7.45
C GLN A 213 -18.46 4.77 6.74
N ILE A 214 -17.39 5.53 6.88
CA ILE A 214 -16.11 5.19 6.23
C ILE A 214 -15.61 3.79 6.61
N LEU A 215 -15.86 3.31 7.83
CA LEU A 215 -15.41 1.97 8.26
C LEU A 215 -16.22 0.86 7.60
N ASP A 216 -17.50 1.06 7.31
CA ASP A 216 -18.33 0.10 6.56
C ASP A 216 -17.80 -0.05 5.14
N LEU A 217 -17.37 1.07 4.53
CA LEU A 217 -16.75 1.10 3.21
C LEU A 217 -15.38 0.41 3.20
N VAL A 218 -14.58 0.59 4.25
CA VAL A 218 -13.30 -0.12 4.42
C VAL A 218 -13.54 -1.63 4.52
N GLU A 219 -14.47 -2.08 5.35
CA GLU A 219 -14.81 -3.50 5.50
C GLU A 219 -15.33 -4.09 4.19
N ARG A 220 -16.16 -3.35 3.47
CA ARG A 220 -16.69 -3.75 2.17
C ARG A 220 -15.61 -3.94 1.11
N LEU A 221 -14.64 -3.02 1.02
CA LEU A 221 -13.63 -3.03 -0.01
C LEU A 221 -12.41 -3.89 0.34
N HIS A 222 -11.96 -3.86 1.60
CA HIS A 222 -10.74 -4.56 2.01
C HIS A 222 -11.01 -6.04 2.34
N PRO A 223 -10.08 -6.97 1.99
CA PRO A 223 -8.98 -6.73 1.08
C PRO A 223 -9.45 -6.64 -0.39
N THR A 224 -8.78 -5.76 -1.14
CA THR A 224 -8.98 -5.68 -2.59
C THR A 224 -8.25 -6.82 -3.30
N SER A 225 -8.60 -7.10 -4.56
CA SER A 225 -7.85 -8.04 -5.38
C SER A 225 -6.45 -7.55 -5.75
N ALA A 226 -6.14 -6.27 -5.50
CA ALA A 226 -4.79 -5.72 -5.63
C ALA A 226 -3.83 -6.24 -4.54
N VAL A 227 -4.34 -6.71 -3.39
CA VAL A 227 -3.51 -7.21 -2.26
C VAL A 227 -3.87 -8.61 -1.79
N ALA A 228 -5.01 -9.17 -2.20
CA ALA A 228 -5.41 -10.54 -1.93
C ALA A 228 -5.52 -11.36 -3.21
N GLY A 229 -6.51 -11.07 -4.06
CA GLY A 229 -6.78 -11.78 -5.30
C GLY A 229 -8.26 -11.94 -5.57
N THR A 230 -8.58 -12.75 -6.58
CA THR A 230 -9.95 -12.96 -7.07
C THR A 230 -10.22 -14.44 -7.33
N PRO A 231 -11.30 -15.05 -6.80
CA PRO A 231 -12.17 -14.55 -5.71
C PRO A 231 -11.41 -14.41 -4.39
N THR A 232 -11.78 -13.39 -3.60
CA THR A 232 -11.04 -13.01 -2.39
C THR A 232 -10.87 -14.15 -1.39
N ASP A 233 -11.94 -14.88 -1.08
CA ASP A 233 -11.91 -15.96 -0.07
C ASP A 233 -10.94 -17.07 -0.45
N LYS A 234 -10.94 -17.49 -1.73
CA LYS A 234 -10.02 -18.51 -2.23
C LYS A 234 -8.59 -18.02 -2.27
N ALA A 235 -8.39 -16.75 -2.68
CA ALA A 235 -7.07 -16.13 -2.69
C ALA A 235 -6.49 -16.04 -1.27
N MET A 236 -7.29 -15.63 -0.29
CA MET A 236 -6.86 -15.57 1.12
C MET A 236 -6.50 -16.94 1.69
N GLN A 237 -7.22 -18.00 1.28
CA GLN A 237 -6.86 -19.36 1.66
C GLN A 237 -5.48 -19.75 1.08
N VAL A 238 -5.25 -19.50 -0.22
CA VAL A 238 -3.97 -19.80 -0.88
C VAL A 238 -2.83 -19.00 -0.26
N ILE A 239 -3.04 -17.71 0.05
CA ILE A 239 -2.05 -16.89 0.76
C ILE A 239 -1.69 -17.53 2.10
N GLY A 240 -2.68 -17.90 2.91
CA GLY A 240 -2.46 -18.55 4.21
C GLY A 240 -1.73 -19.88 4.14
N GLU A 241 -1.90 -20.64 3.03
CA GLU A 241 -1.23 -21.93 2.81
C GLU A 241 0.20 -21.77 2.28
N MET A 242 0.48 -20.73 1.49
CA MET A 242 1.67 -20.63 0.65
C MET A 242 2.66 -19.52 1.03
N GLU A 243 2.19 -18.44 1.65
CA GLU A 243 3.11 -17.42 2.19
C GLU A 243 3.72 -17.94 3.49
N GLY A 244 5.00 -18.20 3.50
CA GLY A 244 5.72 -18.71 4.68
C GLY A 244 6.04 -17.63 5.74
N HIS A 245 5.37 -16.48 5.74
CA HIS A 245 5.60 -15.37 6.68
C HIS A 245 4.30 -14.64 7.02
N ASP A 246 4.32 -13.92 8.14
CA ASP A 246 3.21 -13.06 8.57
C ASP A 246 3.36 -11.67 7.91
N ARG A 247 2.32 -11.20 7.26
CA ARG A 247 2.25 -9.84 6.70
C ARG A 247 2.19 -8.74 7.76
N GLY A 248 1.76 -9.06 8.96
CA GLY A 248 1.53 -8.07 10.01
C GLY A 248 0.57 -6.98 9.55
N TRP A 249 1.03 -5.72 9.51
CA TRP A 249 0.25 -4.58 9.00
C TRP A 249 0.47 -4.30 7.52
N TYR A 250 1.40 -4.96 6.87
CA TYR A 250 1.58 -4.84 5.42
C TYR A 250 0.30 -5.22 4.69
N SER A 251 -0.06 -4.46 3.68
CA SER A 251 -1.30 -4.54 2.90
C SER A 251 -2.60 -4.31 3.66
N GLY A 252 -2.56 -4.05 4.98
CA GLY A 252 -3.73 -3.70 5.77
C GLY A 252 -4.24 -2.27 5.49
N PRO A 253 -5.49 -1.95 5.88
CA PRO A 253 -6.03 -0.60 5.74
C PRO A 253 -5.45 0.34 6.80
N ILE A 254 -5.02 1.52 6.37
CA ILE A 254 -4.46 2.56 7.22
C ILE A 254 -5.08 3.92 6.87
N GLY A 255 -5.53 4.67 7.86
CA GLY A 255 -6.20 5.93 7.56
C GLY A 255 -6.66 6.68 8.78
N TRP A 256 -7.64 7.54 8.58
CA TRP A 256 -8.24 8.37 9.62
C TRP A 256 -9.73 8.56 9.38
N ILE A 257 -10.46 8.84 10.46
CA ILE A 257 -11.86 9.22 10.48
C ILE A 257 -12.02 10.46 11.37
N ASN A 258 -12.85 11.37 10.96
CA ASN A 258 -13.21 12.53 11.78
C ASN A 258 -14.56 12.33 12.50
N GLY A 259 -14.92 13.28 13.37
CA GLY A 259 -16.16 13.22 14.16
C GLY A 259 -17.46 13.35 13.35
N ARG A 260 -17.40 13.56 12.04
CA ARG A 260 -18.56 13.62 11.13
C ARG A 260 -18.75 12.31 10.34
N GLY A 261 -17.83 11.34 10.52
CA GLY A 261 -17.83 10.11 9.74
C GLY A 261 -17.09 10.20 8.40
N ASP A 262 -16.60 11.42 8.01
CA ASP A 262 -15.68 11.51 6.87
C ASP A 262 -14.33 10.92 7.21
N GLY A 263 -13.62 10.43 6.20
CA GLY A 263 -12.31 9.85 6.40
C GLY A 263 -11.61 9.48 5.09
N GLU A 264 -10.41 8.98 5.23
CA GLU A 264 -9.62 8.51 4.12
C GLU A 264 -8.73 7.36 4.56
N PHE A 265 -8.79 6.25 3.82
CA PHE A 265 -8.00 5.05 4.07
C PHE A 265 -7.20 4.67 2.82
N TYR A 266 -6.03 4.15 3.07
CA TYR A 266 -5.08 3.66 2.09
C TYR A 266 -4.72 2.21 2.38
N VAL A 267 -4.17 1.51 1.40
CA VAL A 267 -3.57 0.19 1.60
C VAL A 267 -2.12 0.38 2.01
N ALA A 268 -1.67 -0.22 3.11
CA ALA A 268 -0.33 -0.03 3.68
C ALA A 268 0.74 -0.75 2.86
N LEU A 269 1.02 -0.24 1.67
CA LEU A 269 2.05 -0.71 0.75
C LEU A 269 3.33 0.13 0.83
N ARG A 270 4.39 -0.33 0.16
CA ARG A 270 5.69 0.36 0.19
C ARG A 270 6.06 0.69 1.63
N SER A 271 6.17 -0.35 2.45
CA SER A 271 6.28 -0.21 3.90
C SER A 271 7.35 -1.10 4.49
N ALA A 272 7.78 -0.73 5.68
CA ALA A 272 8.66 -1.54 6.50
C ALA A 272 8.26 -1.50 7.98
N LEU A 273 8.56 -2.58 8.68
CA LEU A 273 8.61 -2.62 10.13
C LEU A 273 10.06 -2.54 10.57
N VAL A 274 10.40 -1.52 11.35
CA VAL A 274 11.73 -1.37 11.95
C VAL A 274 11.62 -1.63 13.44
N LYS A 275 12.40 -2.56 13.93
CA LYS A 275 12.56 -2.85 15.35
C LYS A 275 14.03 -3.07 15.65
N ASP A 276 14.53 -2.36 16.67
CA ASP A 276 15.94 -2.35 17.05
C ASP A 276 16.82 -1.95 15.84
N GLU A 277 17.74 -2.79 15.40
CA GLU A 277 18.61 -2.59 14.25
C GLU A 277 18.16 -3.38 13.00
N GLU A 278 16.94 -3.92 12.99
CA GLU A 278 16.39 -4.68 11.88
C GLU A 278 15.20 -3.99 11.24
N ALA A 279 15.16 -3.98 9.91
CA ALA A 279 14.03 -3.53 9.10
C ALA A 279 13.52 -4.68 8.23
N HIS A 280 12.23 -4.97 8.32
CA HIS A 280 11.52 -5.90 7.46
C HIS A 280 10.76 -5.08 6.41
N VAL A 281 11.20 -5.11 5.18
CA VAL A 281 10.62 -4.38 4.04
C VAL A 281 9.74 -5.32 3.25
N PHE A 282 8.50 -4.92 2.93
CA PHE A 282 7.50 -5.78 2.31
C PHE A 282 7.20 -5.38 0.87
N ALA A 283 7.01 -6.37 0.01
CA ALA A 283 6.45 -6.21 -1.32
C ALA A 283 5.67 -7.46 -1.75
N GLY A 284 4.72 -7.29 -2.68
CA GLY A 284 3.94 -8.38 -3.26
C GLY A 284 3.69 -8.16 -4.75
N GLY A 285 3.51 -9.26 -5.49
CA GLY A 285 3.15 -9.31 -6.89
C GLY A 285 1.81 -10.01 -7.12
N GLY A 286 1.02 -9.53 -8.07
CA GLY A 286 -0.26 -10.13 -8.46
C GLY A 286 -0.04 -11.24 -9.48
N ILE A 287 -0.26 -12.47 -9.08
CA ILE A 287 -0.07 -13.66 -9.91
C ILE A 287 -1.36 -13.94 -10.68
N VAL A 288 -1.30 -13.94 -12.00
CA VAL A 288 -2.34 -14.29 -12.94
C VAL A 288 -1.86 -15.42 -13.87
N SER A 289 -2.71 -15.94 -14.73
CA SER A 289 -2.38 -17.09 -15.59
C SER A 289 -1.14 -16.91 -16.48
N GLU A 290 -0.84 -15.67 -16.87
CA GLU A 290 0.32 -15.33 -17.72
C GLU A 290 1.58 -14.90 -16.92
N SER A 291 1.54 -14.98 -15.58
CA SER A 291 2.69 -14.62 -14.73
C SER A 291 3.87 -15.58 -14.91
N HIS A 292 5.08 -15.04 -14.77
CA HIS A 292 6.32 -15.81 -14.79
C HIS A 292 7.13 -15.50 -13.53
N PRO A 293 7.62 -16.53 -12.77
CA PRO A 293 8.26 -16.34 -11.47
C PRO A 293 9.38 -15.30 -11.44
N ASP A 294 10.27 -15.32 -12.43
CA ASP A 294 11.39 -14.37 -12.49
C ASP A 294 10.91 -12.91 -12.68
N THR A 295 9.89 -12.71 -13.53
CA THR A 295 9.30 -11.38 -13.75
C THR A 295 8.62 -10.86 -12.47
N GLU A 296 7.89 -11.73 -11.76
CA GLU A 296 7.24 -11.38 -10.50
C GLU A 296 8.27 -11.06 -9.40
N TRP A 297 9.37 -11.80 -9.35
CA TRP A 297 10.48 -11.46 -8.46
C TRP A 297 11.04 -10.06 -8.75
N GLU A 298 11.36 -9.78 -10.02
CA GLU A 298 11.88 -8.47 -10.44
C GLU A 298 10.91 -7.34 -10.14
N GLU A 299 9.61 -7.55 -10.31
CA GLU A 299 8.58 -6.59 -9.94
C GLU A 299 8.59 -6.29 -8.43
N THR A 300 8.71 -7.32 -7.60
CA THR A 300 8.82 -7.11 -6.15
C THR A 300 10.11 -6.39 -5.77
N GLU A 301 11.25 -6.64 -6.43
CA GLU A 301 12.49 -5.86 -6.24
C GLU A 301 12.27 -4.36 -6.50
N LEU A 302 11.60 -4.01 -7.61
CA LEU A 302 11.25 -2.62 -7.91
C LEU A 302 10.36 -1.99 -6.84
N LYS A 303 9.44 -2.78 -6.26
CA LYS A 303 8.52 -2.33 -5.20
C LYS A 303 9.20 -2.15 -3.83
N LEU A 304 10.31 -2.85 -3.57
CA LEU A 304 11.11 -2.70 -2.35
C LEU A 304 12.00 -1.46 -2.38
N GLN A 305 12.49 -1.06 -3.54
CA GLN A 305 13.47 0.03 -3.72
C GLN A 305 13.12 1.35 -3.00
N PRO A 306 11.87 1.87 -3.02
CA PRO A 306 11.53 3.10 -2.33
C PRO A 306 11.91 3.08 -0.85
N ILE A 307 11.61 1.98 -0.18
CA ILE A 307 11.87 1.83 1.25
C ILE A 307 13.36 1.58 1.51
N ILE A 308 14.00 0.73 0.72
CA ILE A 308 15.44 0.46 0.86
C ILE A 308 16.23 1.76 0.67
N SER A 309 15.88 2.56 -0.35
CA SER A 309 16.47 3.90 -0.55
C SER A 309 16.22 4.83 0.65
N ALA A 310 15.02 4.80 1.23
CA ALA A 310 14.72 5.62 2.39
C ALA A 310 15.50 5.19 3.64
N LEU A 311 15.69 3.89 3.85
CA LEU A 311 16.49 3.34 4.95
C LEU A 311 17.96 3.79 4.86
N SER A 312 18.52 3.92 3.64
CA SER A 312 19.91 4.37 3.39
C SER A 312 20.08 5.89 3.36
N GLY A 313 19.01 6.66 3.56
CA GLY A 313 19.07 8.13 3.44
C GLY A 313 19.10 8.64 2.00
N GLY A 314 18.55 7.88 1.06
CA GLY A 314 18.42 8.27 -0.35
C GLY A 314 19.63 8.00 -1.22
N GLN A 315 20.50 7.07 -0.83
CA GLN A 315 21.76 6.77 -1.53
C GLN A 315 21.63 5.73 -2.67
N ILE A 316 20.46 5.13 -2.88
CA ILE A 316 20.22 4.10 -3.90
C ILE A 316 19.32 4.65 -4.99
#